data_c5486ec8467baa33a398ec7359dbb8a3
#
_entry.id   c5486ec8467baa33a398ec7359dbb8a3
#
_cell.length_a   1.000
_cell.length_b   1.000
_cell.length_c   1.000
_cell.angle_alpha   90.00
_cell.angle_beta   90.00
_cell.angle_gamma   90.00
#
_symmetry.space_group_name_H-M   'P 1'
#
loop_
_entity.id
_entity.type
_entity.pdbx_description
1 polymer ?
#
loop_
_entity_poly.entity_id
_entity_poly.type
_entity_poly.pdbx_seq_one_letter_code
_entity_poly.pdbx_strand_id
1 'polypeptide(L)'
;PMAMNAAQAERMLEAAKRNNRLLMIGFVRRFGNDCAIVQDLIDHDRLGDIYYSKATYLRRKGCPGGWFGDKSRSGGGPLIDLGVHVIDLTRYLMGKPKPVSVYGATFHKLGDRRNIKSERGYVSATEEKDGPVFNVEDLASAMIRYDNGAVLQVEASFSLNMEKDTGTIELFGDKGGLRLDPELTYFGEMDGYMTNVTLAAKTALSFDGLFANEINHFVH
;
A
#
# COMPACT_ATOMS: atom_id res chain seq x y z
N PRO A 1 -0.02 -9.41 2.71
CA PRO A 1 -0.34 -10.20 1.50
C PRO A 1 -1.11 -11.47 1.85
N MET A 2 -1.76 -12.06 0.86
CA MET A 2 -2.52 -13.31 1.02
C MET A 2 -1.59 -14.52 1.25
N ALA A 3 -0.51 -14.60 0.48
CA ALA A 3 0.46 -15.69 0.53
C ALA A 3 1.79 -15.22 -0.10
N MET A 4 2.83 -16.03 0.00
CA MET A 4 4.14 -15.72 -0.60
C MET A 4 4.15 -15.83 -2.13
N ASN A 5 3.24 -16.60 -2.72
CA ASN A 5 3.13 -16.79 -4.17
C ASN A 5 1.70 -17.21 -4.59
N ALA A 6 1.45 -17.16 -5.91
CA ALA A 6 0.14 -17.47 -6.49
C ALA A 6 -0.35 -18.90 -6.17
N ALA A 7 0.52 -19.91 -6.25
CA ALA A 7 0.13 -21.28 -5.96
C ALA A 7 -0.35 -21.50 -4.51
N GLN A 8 0.26 -20.80 -3.55
CA GLN A 8 -0.22 -20.80 -2.17
C GLN A 8 -1.58 -20.10 -2.04
N ALA A 9 -1.76 -18.96 -2.71
CA ALA A 9 -3.01 -18.22 -2.72
C ALA A 9 -4.15 -19.05 -3.34
N GLU A 10 -3.90 -19.72 -4.45
CA GLU A 10 -4.85 -20.64 -5.09
C GLU A 10 -5.30 -21.76 -4.16
N ARG A 11 -4.37 -22.40 -3.46
CA ARG A 11 -4.71 -23.44 -2.46
C ARG A 11 -5.62 -22.90 -1.34
N MET A 12 -5.42 -21.65 -0.89
CA MET A 12 -6.29 -21.03 0.10
C MET A 12 -7.70 -20.82 -0.47
N LEU A 13 -7.81 -20.30 -1.70
CA LEU A 13 -9.10 -20.10 -2.39
C LEU A 13 -9.83 -21.43 -2.61
N GLU A 14 -9.13 -22.47 -3.05
CA GLU A 14 -9.70 -23.80 -3.24
C GLU A 14 -10.20 -24.41 -1.92
N ALA A 15 -9.42 -24.23 -0.83
CA ALA A 15 -9.83 -24.71 0.48
C ALA A 15 -11.11 -24.01 0.97
N ALA A 16 -11.19 -22.69 0.79
CA ALA A 16 -12.38 -21.91 1.15
C ALA A 16 -13.61 -22.36 0.34
N LYS A 17 -13.47 -22.52 -0.99
CA LYS A 17 -14.53 -23.00 -1.86
C LYS A 17 -14.99 -24.41 -1.51
N ARG A 18 -14.05 -25.35 -1.34
CA ARG A 18 -14.35 -26.76 -1.02
C ARG A 18 -15.12 -26.91 0.28
N ASN A 19 -14.85 -26.05 1.27
CA ASN A 19 -15.50 -26.07 2.56
C ASN A 19 -16.70 -25.11 2.67
N ASN A 20 -17.06 -24.43 1.58
CA ASN A 20 -18.10 -23.40 1.55
C ASN A 20 -17.91 -22.36 2.68
N ARG A 21 -16.70 -21.77 2.76
CA ARG A 21 -16.36 -20.75 3.75
C ARG A 21 -15.92 -19.47 3.06
N LEU A 22 -16.25 -18.35 3.70
CA LEU A 22 -15.76 -17.04 3.29
C LEU A 22 -14.25 -16.93 3.58
N LEU A 23 -13.54 -16.29 2.67
CA LEU A 23 -12.16 -15.89 2.82
C LEU A 23 -12.02 -14.42 2.41
N MET A 24 -11.62 -13.60 3.34
CA MET A 24 -11.28 -12.20 3.10
C MET A 24 -9.83 -11.95 3.47
N ILE A 25 -9.13 -11.15 2.68
CA ILE A 25 -7.76 -10.72 3.00
C ILE A 25 -7.84 -9.33 3.59
N GLY A 26 -7.19 -9.14 4.74
CA GLY A 26 -7.19 -7.90 5.50
C GLY A 26 -6.38 -6.80 4.83
N PHE A 27 -7.04 -5.96 4.03
CA PHE A 27 -6.49 -4.71 3.52
C PHE A 27 -7.17 -3.54 4.24
N VAL A 28 -6.83 -3.38 5.49
CA VAL A 28 -7.47 -2.49 6.46
C VAL A 28 -7.63 -1.03 6.00
N ARG A 29 -6.69 -0.53 5.18
CA ARG A 29 -6.75 0.83 4.62
C ARG A 29 -7.96 1.08 3.72
N ARG A 30 -8.58 0.07 3.14
CA ARG A 30 -9.83 0.21 2.36
C ARG A 30 -11.02 0.62 3.22
N PHE A 31 -10.94 0.46 4.54
CA PHE A 31 -12.00 0.72 5.51
C PHE A 31 -11.81 2.05 6.26
N GLY A 32 -10.90 2.90 5.78
CA GLY A 32 -10.67 4.25 6.29
C GLY A 32 -11.74 5.24 5.83
N ASN A 33 -12.00 6.26 6.66
CA ASN A 33 -12.86 7.36 6.26
C ASN A 33 -12.29 8.14 5.07
N ASP A 34 -10.98 8.27 5.00
CA ASP A 34 -10.27 8.84 3.86
C ASP A 34 -10.58 8.09 2.57
N CYS A 35 -10.53 6.76 2.62
CA CYS A 35 -10.87 5.91 1.49
C CYS A 35 -12.33 6.06 1.07
N ALA A 36 -13.27 6.11 2.03
CA ALA A 36 -14.70 6.32 1.75
C ALA A 36 -14.95 7.67 1.07
N ILE A 37 -14.34 8.74 1.56
CA ILE A 37 -14.46 10.08 0.97
C ILE A 37 -13.89 10.10 -0.46
N VAL A 38 -12.75 9.46 -0.69
CA VAL A 38 -12.16 9.35 -2.04
C VAL A 38 -13.09 8.56 -2.98
N GLN A 39 -13.69 7.48 -2.49
CA GLN A 39 -14.67 6.73 -3.29
C GLN A 39 -15.88 7.59 -3.65
N ASP A 40 -16.40 8.37 -2.72
CA ASP A 40 -17.48 9.33 -2.99
C ASP A 40 -17.09 10.35 -4.08
N LEU A 41 -15.86 10.89 -4.03
CA LEU A 41 -15.37 11.81 -5.07
C LEU A 41 -15.29 11.15 -6.44
N ILE A 42 -14.84 9.89 -6.49
CA ILE A 42 -14.77 9.10 -7.73
C ILE A 42 -16.17 8.80 -8.26
N ASP A 43 -17.08 8.36 -7.41
CA ASP A 43 -18.47 8.01 -7.78
C ASP A 43 -19.26 9.22 -8.29
N HIS A 44 -18.89 10.44 -7.85
CA HIS A 44 -19.41 11.71 -8.35
C HIS A 44 -18.59 12.29 -9.52
N ASP A 45 -17.75 11.49 -10.16
CA ASP A 45 -16.97 11.84 -11.35
C ASP A 45 -16.06 13.09 -11.17
N ARG A 46 -15.57 13.30 -9.94
CA ARG A 46 -14.71 14.47 -9.62
C ARG A 46 -13.28 14.31 -10.15
N LEU A 47 -12.81 13.09 -10.37
CA LEU A 47 -11.50 12.82 -10.92
C LEU A 47 -11.55 12.56 -12.44
N GLY A 48 -12.70 12.13 -12.97
CA GLY A 48 -12.81 11.65 -14.34
C GLY A 48 -12.04 10.34 -14.56
N ASP A 49 -11.41 10.18 -15.71
CA ASP A 49 -10.59 9.01 -16.03
C ASP A 49 -9.23 9.10 -15.32
N ILE A 50 -9.00 8.25 -14.33
CA ILE A 50 -7.72 8.17 -13.63
C ILE A 50 -6.72 7.43 -14.50
N TYR A 51 -5.80 8.16 -15.11
CA TYR A 51 -4.82 7.64 -16.06
C TYR A 51 -3.42 7.45 -15.48
N TYR A 52 -3.10 8.11 -14.36
CA TYR A 52 -1.80 8.02 -13.69
C TYR A 52 -1.96 8.03 -12.17
N SER A 53 -1.09 7.30 -11.50
CA SER A 53 -1.05 7.27 -10.03
C SER A 53 0.36 7.06 -9.51
N LYS A 54 0.61 7.54 -8.29
CA LYS A 54 1.84 7.29 -7.54
C LYS A 54 1.49 6.73 -6.18
N ALA A 55 2.27 5.77 -5.73
CA ALA A 55 2.11 5.16 -4.42
C ALA A 55 3.49 4.92 -3.79
N THR A 56 3.75 5.51 -2.66
CA THR A 56 5.02 5.35 -1.95
C THR A 56 4.79 4.88 -0.53
N TYR A 57 5.67 3.98 -0.08
CA TYR A 57 5.79 3.59 1.31
C TYR A 57 7.26 3.43 1.64
N LEU A 58 7.92 4.55 1.91
CA LEU A 58 9.37 4.64 2.06
C LEU A 58 9.74 4.86 3.51
N ARG A 59 10.64 4.03 4.02
CA ARG A 59 11.16 4.10 5.37
C ARG A 59 12.68 4.25 5.38
N ARG A 60 13.17 5.01 6.33
CA ARG A 60 14.62 5.21 6.55
C ARG A 60 15.26 4.04 7.26
N LYS A 61 14.53 3.44 8.22
CA LYS A 61 14.90 2.32 9.06
C LYS A 61 13.63 1.63 9.56
N GLY A 62 12.99 0.88 8.70
CA GLY A 62 11.64 0.39 8.94
C GLY A 62 11.45 -1.11 8.82
N CYS A 63 12.53 -1.92 8.66
CA CYS A 63 12.39 -3.37 8.75
C CYS A 63 11.96 -3.77 10.16
N PRO A 64 10.82 -4.48 10.33
CA PRO A 64 10.34 -4.89 11.64
C PRO A 64 11.26 -5.87 12.39
N GLY A 65 12.24 -6.49 11.70
CA GLY A 65 13.06 -7.57 12.24
C GLY A 65 12.34 -8.92 12.24
N GLY A 66 12.88 -9.91 12.91
CA GLY A 66 12.32 -11.24 12.97
C GLY A 66 12.19 -11.85 11.57
N TRP A 67 11.07 -12.50 11.30
CA TRP A 67 10.83 -13.18 10.03
C TRP A 67 10.67 -12.25 8.80
N PHE A 68 10.48 -10.94 8.99
CA PHE A 68 10.32 -9.97 7.89
C PHE A 68 11.58 -9.84 7.01
N GLY A 69 12.76 -10.03 7.60
CA GLY A 69 14.03 -10.01 6.87
C GLY A 69 14.41 -11.35 6.22
N ASP A 70 13.70 -12.43 6.54
CA ASP A 70 13.97 -13.77 6.03
C ASP A 70 13.06 -14.11 4.84
N LYS A 71 13.62 -14.10 3.63
CA LYS A 71 12.89 -14.36 2.41
C LYS A 71 12.17 -15.72 2.39
N SER A 72 12.71 -16.73 3.07
CA SER A 72 12.09 -18.06 3.14
C SER A 72 10.77 -18.07 3.89
N ARG A 73 10.56 -17.08 4.77
CA ARG A 73 9.38 -16.91 5.63
C ARG A 73 8.46 -15.80 5.16
N SER A 74 9.03 -14.66 4.73
CA SER A 74 8.29 -13.48 4.28
C SER A 74 7.92 -13.51 2.79
N GLY A 75 8.67 -14.24 1.98
CA GLY A 75 8.53 -14.24 0.53
C GLY A 75 9.27 -13.09 -0.17
N GLY A 76 9.58 -12.01 0.54
CA GLY A 76 10.27 -10.81 0.04
C GLY A 76 10.38 -9.74 1.10
N GLY A 77 10.88 -8.58 0.73
CA GLY A 77 11.10 -7.41 1.60
C GLY A 77 9.98 -6.38 1.55
N PRO A 78 10.32 -5.08 1.46
CA PRO A 78 9.35 -4.00 1.56
C PRO A 78 8.28 -4.02 0.45
N LEU A 79 8.54 -4.59 -0.71
CA LEU A 79 7.52 -4.65 -1.75
C LEU A 79 6.34 -5.55 -1.34
N ILE A 80 6.61 -6.71 -0.79
CA ILE A 80 5.57 -7.65 -0.34
C ILE A 80 4.96 -7.27 1.01
N ASP A 81 5.71 -6.56 1.87
CA ASP A 81 5.22 -6.12 3.18
C ASP A 81 4.48 -4.78 3.11
N LEU A 82 5.14 -3.74 2.60
CA LEU A 82 4.61 -2.37 2.56
C LEU A 82 3.98 -2.02 1.22
N GLY A 83 4.65 -2.39 0.12
CA GLY A 83 4.20 -2.07 -1.23
C GLY A 83 2.84 -2.67 -1.56
N VAL A 84 2.54 -3.86 -1.07
CA VAL A 84 1.24 -4.52 -1.27
C VAL A 84 0.07 -3.67 -0.78
N HIS A 85 0.22 -2.94 0.33
CA HIS A 85 -0.83 -2.09 0.89
C HIS A 85 -1.15 -0.90 -0.01
N VAL A 86 -0.11 -0.22 -0.51
CA VAL A 86 -0.31 0.95 -1.37
C VAL A 86 -0.68 0.57 -2.80
N ILE A 87 -0.19 -0.56 -3.33
CA ILE A 87 -0.63 -1.12 -4.62
C ILE A 87 -2.11 -1.50 -4.56
N ASP A 88 -2.50 -2.19 -3.49
CA ASP A 88 -3.87 -2.65 -3.30
C ASP A 88 -4.85 -1.48 -3.20
N LEU A 89 -4.59 -0.51 -2.33
CA LEU A 89 -5.46 0.64 -2.12
C LEU A 89 -5.56 1.50 -3.39
N THR A 90 -4.43 1.79 -4.04
CA THR A 90 -4.42 2.56 -5.29
C THR A 90 -5.23 1.85 -6.37
N ARG A 91 -4.98 0.57 -6.58
CA ARG A 91 -5.73 -0.23 -7.57
C ARG A 91 -7.21 -0.34 -7.24
N TYR A 92 -7.56 -0.43 -5.95
CA TYR A 92 -8.96 -0.46 -5.49
C TYR A 92 -9.68 0.84 -5.88
N LEU A 93 -9.08 1.99 -5.60
CA LEU A 93 -9.63 3.31 -5.92
C LEU A 93 -9.69 3.58 -7.44
N MET A 94 -8.81 2.98 -8.23
CA MET A 94 -8.82 3.06 -9.70
C MET A 94 -9.85 2.12 -10.37
N GLY A 95 -10.76 1.49 -9.62
CA GLY A 95 -11.75 0.58 -10.18
C GLY A 95 -11.23 -0.83 -10.48
N LYS A 96 -10.11 -1.23 -9.87
CA LYS A 96 -9.51 -2.57 -9.95
C LYS A 96 -9.05 -3.01 -11.36
N PRO A 97 -8.40 -2.15 -12.16
CA PRO A 97 -7.93 -2.53 -13.50
C PRO A 97 -6.93 -3.69 -13.42
N LYS A 98 -6.76 -4.46 -14.50
CA LYS A 98 -5.86 -5.61 -14.53
C LYS A 98 -4.44 -5.16 -14.90
N PRO A 99 -3.39 -5.56 -14.16
CA PRO A 99 -2.02 -5.28 -14.56
C PRO A 99 -1.67 -6.09 -15.83
N VAL A 100 -1.07 -5.41 -16.81
CA VAL A 100 -0.68 -6.02 -18.10
C VAL A 100 0.82 -6.06 -18.31
N SER A 101 1.57 -5.13 -17.70
CA SER A 101 3.03 -5.15 -17.72
C SER A 101 3.61 -4.45 -16.51
N VAL A 102 4.83 -4.85 -16.13
CA VAL A 102 5.59 -4.25 -15.05
C VAL A 102 7.03 -4.05 -15.49
N TYR A 103 7.57 -2.88 -15.21
CA TYR A 103 8.99 -2.63 -15.24
C TYR A 103 9.43 -2.19 -13.84
N GLY A 104 10.46 -2.82 -13.27
CA GLY A 104 10.90 -2.47 -11.93
C GLY A 104 12.27 -3.02 -11.57
N ALA A 105 12.76 -2.57 -10.44
CA ALA A 105 14.05 -3.00 -9.88
C ALA A 105 13.95 -3.14 -8.35
N THR A 106 14.75 -4.04 -7.82
CA THR A 106 14.95 -4.20 -6.37
C THR A 106 16.42 -3.98 -6.02
N PHE A 107 16.67 -3.51 -4.82
CA PHE A 107 17.99 -3.15 -4.34
C PHE A 107 18.28 -3.79 -2.99
N HIS A 108 19.55 -4.19 -2.78
CA HIS A 108 20.10 -4.76 -1.55
C HIS A 108 21.33 -3.95 -1.19
N LYS A 109 21.15 -2.79 -0.56
CA LYS A 109 22.25 -1.82 -0.33
C LYS A 109 22.48 -1.47 1.14
N LEU A 110 21.43 -1.34 1.92
CA LEU A 110 21.49 -0.79 3.27
C LEU A 110 21.16 -1.82 4.36
N GLY A 111 20.49 -2.91 3.97
CA GLY A 111 20.02 -3.92 4.91
C GLY A 111 18.99 -3.37 5.89
N ASP A 112 18.92 -3.96 7.07
CA ASP A 112 17.97 -3.57 8.11
C ASP A 112 18.45 -2.45 9.05
N ARG A 113 19.69 -1.95 8.84
CA ARG A 113 20.28 -0.82 9.58
C ARG A 113 20.25 -0.99 11.10
N ARG A 114 20.50 -2.18 11.64
CA ARG A 114 20.48 -2.47 13.08
C ARG A 114 21.44 -1.62 13.89
N ASN A 115 22.57 -1.26 13.32
CA ASN A 115 23.61 -0.45 13.94
C ASN A 115 23.29 1.05 14.00
N ILE A 116 22.21 1.50 13.38
CA ILE A 116 21.80 2.91 13.43
C ILE A 116 21.07 3.19 14.74
N LYS A 117 21.58 4.18 15.49
CA LYS A 117 21.01 4.65 16.76
C LYS A 117 19.82 5.58 16.53
N SER A 118 18.70 5.06 16.05
CA SER A 118 17.46 5.78 15.92
C SER A 118 16.30 4.86 16.26
N GLU A 119 15.19 5.43 16.65
CA GLU A 119 13.96 4.66 16.90
C GLU A 119 13.53 3.89 15.65
N ARG A 120 12.97 2.72 15.88
CA ARG A 120 12.26 1.95 14.87
C ARG A 120 10.77 2.21 15.04
N GLY A 121 10.02 2.12 13.95
CA GLY A 121 8.58 2.04 14.01
C GLY A 121 8.11 0.71 14.60
N TYR A 122 7.28 -0.02 13.90
CA TYR A 122 6.83 -1.34 14.32
C TYR A 122 8.02 -2.32 14.43
N VAL A 123 8.06 -3.07 15.53
CA VAL A 123 9.06 -4.12 15.79
C VAL A 123 8.31 -5.44 15.96
N SER A 124 8.75 -6.47 15.23
CA SER A 124 8.19 -7.82 15.36
C SER A 124 8.47 -8.39 16.75
N ALA A 125 7.45 -8.99 17.35
CA ALA A 125 7.59 -9.74 18.61
C ALA A 125 8.24 -11.13 18.42
N THR A 126 8.55 -11.53 17.18
CA THR A 126 9.13 -12.84 16.89
C THR A 126 10.60 -12.87 17.29
N GLU A 127 10.97 -13.76 18.17
CA GLU A 127 12.36 -14.00 18.54
C GLU A 127 13.14 -14.65 17.39
N GLU A 128 14.36 -14.17 17.16
CA GLU A 128 15.31 -14.71 16.19
C GLU A 128 16.20 -15.74 16.88
N LYS A 129 15.79 -17.02 16.88
CA LYS A 129 16.54 -18.10 17.56
C LYS A 129 17.97 -18.30 17.03
N ASP A 130 18.16 -18.07 15.73
CA ASP A 130 19.43 -18.31 15.01
C ASP A 130 20.16 -16.99 14.67
N GLY A 131 19.79 -15.90 15.33
CA GLY A 131 20.29 -14.57 15.04
C GLY A 131 19.56 -13.90 13.86
N PRO A 132 19.91 -12.64 13.61
CA PRO A 132 19.20 -11.80 12.66
C PRO A 132 19.49 -12.17 11.21
N VAL A 133 18.45 -12.50 10.46
CA VAL A 133 18.51 -12.74 9.02
C VAL A 133 17.98 -11.52 8.26
N PHE A 134 18.74 -11.04 7.26
CA PHE A 134 18.27 -10.05 6.31
C PHE A 134 18.79 -10.41 4.91
N ASN A 135 17.95 -11.09 4.13
CA ASN A 135 18.26 -11.58 2.78
C ASN A 135 17.16 -11.20 1.75
N VAL A 136 16.36 -10.19 2.09
CA VAL A 136 15.35 -9.58 1.23
C VAL A 136 15.88 -8.25 0.66
N GLU A 137 15.19 -7.71 -0.34
CA GLU A 137 15.46 -6.35 -0.81
C GLU A 137 15.20 -5.32 0.29
N ASP A 138 15.94 -4.20 0.27
CA ASP A 138 15.72 -3.06 1.17
C ASP A 138 14.96 -1.90 0.50
N LEU A 139 14.90 -1.90 -0.85
CA LEU A 139 14.14 -0.98 -1.69
C LEU A 139 13.63 -1.70 -2.93
N ALA A 140 12.40 -1.41 -3.31
CA ALA A 140 11.82 -1.73 -4.60
C ALA A 140 11.20 -0.50 -5.24
N SER A 141 11.36 -0.35 -6.56
CA SER A 141 10.70 0.69 -7.37
C SER A 141 10.18 0.03 -8.64
N ALA A 142 8.94 0.32 -9.01
CA ALA A 142 8.32 -0.26 -10.20
C ALA A 142 7.28 0.67 -10.83
N MET A 143 7.05 0.43 -12.12
CA MET A 143 5.96 1.01 -12.89
C MET A 143 5.06 -0.10 -13.40
N ILE A 144 3.77 -0.04 -13.08
CA ILE A 144 2.75 -1.02 -13.45
C ILE A 144 1.81 -0.39 -14.46
N ARG A 145 1.68 -0.99 -15.64
CA ARG A 145 0.68 -0.61 -16.64
C ARG A 145 -0.54 -1.50 -16.53
N TYR A 146 -1.71 -0.91 -16.61
CA TYR A 146 -3.01 -1.58 -16.55
C TYR A 146 -3.69 -1.71 -17.92
N ASP A 147 -4.69 -2.59 -18.01
CA ASP A 147 -5.45 -2.89 -19.23
C ASP A 147 -6.29 -1.72 -19.76
N ASN A 148 -6.66 -0.79 -18.88
CA ASN A 148 -7.32 0.48 -19.27
C ASN A 148 -6.34 1.58 -19.72
N GLY A 149 -5.04 1.27 -19.80
CA GLY A 149 -3.98 2.22 -20.18
C GLY A 149 -3.38 3.02 -19.03
N ALA A 150 -3.98 2.99 -17.85
CA ALA A 150 -3.46 3.71 -16.68
C ALA A 150 -2.13 3.13 -16.20
N VAL A 151 -1.36 3.97 -15.52
CA VAL A 151 -0.04 3.61 -14.97
C VAL A 151 0.03 3.93 -13.49
N LEU A 152 0.56 2.99 -12.70
CA LEU A 152 0.93 3.19 -11.31
C LEU A 152 2.47 3.15 -11.18
N GLN A 153 3.05 4.22 -10.65
CA GLN A 153 4.42 4.21 -10.13
C GLN A 153 4.39 3.84 -8.65
N VAL A 154 5.15 2.82 -8.25
CA VAL A 154 5.20 2.36 -6.86
C VAL A 154 6.62 2.29 -6.34
N GLU A 155 6.81 2.70 -5.09
CA GLU A 155 8.08 2.61 -4.36
C GLU A 155 7.82 2.14 -2.93
N ALA A 156 8.64 1.19 -2.46
CA ALA A 156 8.58 0.69 -1.10
C ALA A 156 9.98 0.44 -0.55
N SER A 157 10.28 0.87 0.67
CA SER A 157 11.58 0.61 1.29
C SER A 157 11.48 0.27 2.76
N PHE A 158 12.33 -0.65 3.21
CA PHE A 158 12.67 -0.84 4.61
C PHE A 158 13.81 0.09 5.05
N SER A 159 14.71 0.43 4.11
CA SER A 159 15.90 1.24 4.40
C SER A 159 16.23 2.12 3.22
N LEU A 160 16.27 3.43 3.47
CA LEU A 160 16.63 4.42 2.45
C LEU A 160 17.30 5.63 3.12
N ASN A 161 18.28 6.23 2.43
CA ASN A 161 18.90 7.49 2.86
C ASN A 161 18.02 8.67 2.41
N MET A 162 17.11 9.10 3.26
CA MET A 162 16.16 10.18 3.01
C MET A 162 15.92 11.00 4.27
N GLU A 163 15.30 12.16 4.14
CA GLU A 163 15.05 13.08 5.24
C GLU A 163 14.13 12.50 6.32
N LYS A 164 13.01 11.91 5.90
CA LYS A 164 11.98 11.34 6.78
C LYS A 164 11.24 10.20 6.09
N ASP A 165 10.59 9.35 6.87
CA ASP A 165 9.66 8.34 6.33
C ASP A 165 8.55 9.03 5.53
N THR A 166 8.19 8.43 4.39
CA THR A 166 7.19 8.99 3.48
C THR A 166 6.21 7.91 3.07
N GLY A 167 4.92 8.17 3.30
CA GLY A 167 3.82 7.40 2.75
C GLY A 167 2.91 8.35 1.98
N THR A 168 2.62 8.04 0.72
CA THR A 168 1.70 8.86 -0.07
C THR A 168 1.03 8.04 -1.15
N ILE A 169 -0.22 8.37 -1.45
CA ILE A 169 -0.96 7.89 -2.61
C ILE A 169 -1.52 9.11 -3.32
N GLU A 170 -1.21 9.22 -4.60
CA GLU A 170 -1.70 10.27 -5.47
C GLU A 170 -2.41 9.66 -6.67
N LEU A 171 -3.60 10.16 -6.99
CA LEU A 171 -4.39 9.79 -8.16
C LEU A 171 -4.53 11.01 -9.06
N PHE A 172 -4.30 10.84 -10.36
CA PHE A 172 -4.38 11.90 -11.36
C PHE A 172 -5.36 11.49 -12.44
N GLY A 173 -6.48 12.19 -12.48
CA GLY A 173 -7.52 12.04 -13.49
C GLY A 173 -7.58 13.25 -14.41
N ASP A 174 -8.38 13.16 -15.45
CA ASP A 174 -8.53 14.21 -16.47
C ASP A 174 -9.46 15.37 -16.02
N LYS A 175 -10.23 15.18 -14.91
CA LYS A 175 -11.09 16.23 -14.32
C LYS A 175 -10.56 16.71 -12.97
N GLY A 176 -9.67 15.95 -12.33
CA GLY A 176 -9.09 16.33 -11.06
C GLY A 176 -8.08 15.29 -10.57
N GLY A 177 -7.40 15.64 -9.50
CA GLY A 177 -6.46 14.75 -8.83
C GLY A 177 -6.65 14.77 -7.33
N LEU A 178 -5.98 13.88 -6.63
CA LEU A 178 -5.96 13.88 -5.17
C LEU A 178 -4.68 13.27 -4.61
N ARG A 179 -4.40 13.62 -3.37
CA ARG A 179 -3.39 12.98 -2.53
C ARG A 179 -4.06 12.52 -1.23
N LEU A 180 -3.87 11.23 -0.86
CA LEU A 180 -4.42 10.68 0.37
C LEU A 180 -3.60 11.03 1.61
N ASP A 181 -2.31 10.81 1.55
CA ASP A 181 -1.41 10.93 2.68
C ASP A 181 -0.36 12.03 2.44
N PRO A 182 0.09 12.76 3.47
CA PRO A 182 -0.33 12.70 4.88
C PRO A 182 -1.67 13.35 5.17
N GLU A 183 -2.24 14.08 4.23
CA GLU A 183 -3.52 14.79 4.34
C GLU A 183 -4.27 14.67 3.02
N LEU A 184 -5.56 14.33 3.11
CA LEU A 184 -6.42 14.25 1.94
C LEU A 184 -6.62 15.64 1.33
N THR A 185 -6.07 15.83 0.14
CA THR A 185 -6.17 17.07 -0.62
C THR A 185 -6.67 16.75 -2.02
N TYR A 186 -7.70 17.44 -2.47
CA TYR A 186 -8.19 17.40 -3.84
C TYR A 186 -7.56 18.52 -4.67
N PHE A 187 -7.17 18.22 -5.90
CA PHE A 187 -6.62 19.15 -6.88
C PHE A 187 -7.59 19.29 -8.05
N GLY A 188 -7.96 20.50 -8.37
CA GLY A 188 -8.91 20.75 -9.45
C GLY A 188 -8.74 22.10 -10.07
N GLU A 189 -9.76 22.50 -10.82
CA GLU A 189 -9.87 23.83 -11.44
C GLU A 189 -11.24 24.41 -11.09
N MET A 190 -11.30 25.70 -10.87
CA MET A 190 -12.51 26.46 -10.69
C MET A 190 -12.37 27.82 -11.37
N ASP A 191 -13.22 28.08 -12.35
CA ASP A 191 -13.27 29.33 -13.10
C ASP A 191 -11.91 29.73 -13.73
N GLY A 192 -11.12 28.75 -14.24
CA GLY A 192 -9.80 28.97 -14.83
C GLY A 192 -8.66 29.04 -13.81
N TYR A 193 -8.93 28.80 -12.52
CA TYR A 193 -7.90 28.82 -11.48
C TYR A 193 -7.64 27.41 -10.94
N MET A 194 -6.36 27.03 -10.86
CA MET A 194 -5.95 25.80 -10.19
C MET A 194 -6.29 25.88 -8.70
N THR A 195 -6.89 24.84 -8.15
CA THR A 195 -7.32 24.79 -6.76
C THR A 195 -6.71 23.60 -6.02
N ASN A 196 -6.36 23.85 -4.74
CA ASN A 196 -6.03 22.82 -3.76
C ASN A 196 -7.10 22.89 -2.67
N VAL A 197 -7.88 21.83 -2.52
CA VAL A 197 -9.01 21.80 -1.59
C VAL A 197 -8.74 20.79 -0.49
N THR A 198 -8.64 21.27 0.74
CA THR A 198 -8.63 20.43 1.94
C THR A 198 -10.06 20.28 2.43
N LEU A 199 -10.50 19.04 2.60
CA LEU A 199 -11.88 18.76 3.01
C LEU A 199 -12.04 18.97 4.52
N ALA A 200 -13.08 19.70 4.93
CA ALA A 200 -13.43 19.90 6.34
C ALA A 200 -14.13 18.66 6.93
N ALA A 201 -13.61 17.48 6.65
CA ALA A 201 -14.14 16.20 7.11
C ALA A 201 -13.08 15.46 7.93
N LYS A 202 -13.53 14.59 8.86
CA LYS A 202 -12.61 13.72 9.59
C LYS A 202 -12.14 12.60 8.65
N THR A 203 -10.93 12.75 8.10
CA THR A 203 -10.37 11.86 7.08
C THR A 203 -9.64 10.66 7.67
N ALA A 204 -9.12 10.74 8.89
CA ALA A 204 -8.35 9.66 9.51
C ALA A 204 -9.15 8.95 10.60
N LEU A 205 -8.96 7.63 10.69
CA LEU A 205 -9.32 6.79 11.83
C LEU A 205 -8.06 6.30 12.52
N SER A 206 -8.18 6.00 13.84
CA SER A 206 -7.17 5.19 14.52
C SER A 206 -7.09 3.78 13.90
N PHE A 207 -5.98 3.09 14.08
CA PHE A 207 -5.86 1.70 13.63
C PHE A 207 -6.98 0.81 14.18
N ASP A 208 -7.35 0.98 15.44
CA ASP A 208 -8.46 0.22 16.06
C ASP A 208 -9.79 0.46 15.33
N GLY A 209 -10.06 1.69 14.93
CA GLY A 209 -11.25 2.03 14.15
C GLY A 209 -11.23 1.39 12.75
N LEU A 210 -10.09 1.35 12.09
CA LEU A 210 -9.92 0.68 10.79
C LEU A 210 -10.18 -0.82 10.89
N PHE A 211 -9.59 -1.49 11.87
CA PHE A 211 -9.81 -2.92 12.10
C PHE A 211 -11.26 -3.25 12.48
N ALA A 212 -11.89 -2.41 13.30
CA ALA A 212 -13.29 -2.58 13.64
C ALA A 212 -14.19 -2.51 12.38
N ASN A 213 -13.97 -1.56 11.50
CA ASN A 213 -14.70 -1.44 10.24
C ASN A 213 -14.48 -2.64 9.33
N GLU A 214 -13.24 -3.11 9.22
CA GLU A 214 -12.89 -4.28 8.41
C GLU A 214 -13.58 -5.55 8.91
N ILE A 215 -13.54 -5.80 10.23
CA ILE A 215 -14.19 -6.97 10.86
C ILE A 215 -15.71 -6.88 10.69
N ASN A 216 -16.31 -5.72 10.92
CA ASN A 216 -17.74 -5.52 10.71
C ASN A 216 -18.15 -5.83 9.29
N HIS A 217 -17.38 -5.39 8.29
CA HIS A 217 -17.63 -5.71 6.88
C HIS A 217 -17.53 -7.22 6.58
N PHE A 218 -16.68 -7.94 7.28
CA PHE A 218 -16.54 -9.39 7.09
C PHE A 218 -17.69 -10.20 7.70
N VAL A 219 -18.27 -9.70 8.80
CA VAL A 219 -19.30 -10.42 9.58
C VAL A 219 -20.71 -10.13 9.06
N HIS A 220 -20.95 -8.97 8.48
CA HIS A 220 -22.25 -8.50 7.96
C HIS A 220 -22.26 -8.40 6.45
#